data_132d5e3d64eae70bb48db2cb3d85348b
#
_entry.id   132d5e3d64eae70bb48db2cb3d85348b
#
_cell.length_a   1.000
_cell.length_b   1.000
_cell.length_c   1.000
_cell.angle_alpha   90.00
_cell.angle_beta   90.00
_cell.angle_gamma   90.00
#
_symmetry.space_group_name_H-M   'P 1'
#
loop_
_entity.id
_entity.type
_entity.pdbx_description
1 polymer ?
#
loop_
_entity_poly.entity_id
_entity_poly.type
_entity_poly.pdbx_seq_one_letter_code
_entity_poly.pdbx_strand_id
1 'polypeptide(L)'
;CAKVGKRTLKCKVTVKEPNKSKRLNLAKKEAKKIVKKYVAADLNAKERAFVLFRYLTEHCSWQLNQSSEAYQKNYGNEAYAALVMKKAACSGYAKAYTLLCEAANVPVRHVNAGSWTHQWNEVKVNGKWIKVDAYGGTFADTTGIRRSLRTSAEDQEQLVFHFTIER
;
A
#
# COMPACT_ATOMS: atom_id res chain seq x y z
N CYS A 1 -10.75 13.65 29.98
CA CYS A 1 -10.71 14.32 31.31
C CYS A 1 -9.93 13.45 32.28
N ALA A 2 -9.02 14.03 33.05
CA ALA A 2 -8.34 13.34 34.15
C ALA A 2 -8.82 13.96 35.47
N LYS A 3 -9.00 13.13 36.51
CA LYS A 3 -9.33 13.60 37.86
C LYS A 3 -8.08 13.60 38.70
N VAL A 4 -7.77 14.72 39.35
CA VAL A 4 -6.70 14.86 40.34
C VAL A 4 -7.34 15.32 41.63
N GLY A 5 -7.53 14.40 42.58
CA GLY A 5 -8.28 14.64 43.81
C GLY A 5 -9.73 15.02 43.50
N LYS A 6 -10.23 16.11 44.08
CA LYS A 6 -11.59 16.63 43.84
C LYS A 6 -11.72 17.53 42.60
N ARG A 7 -10.63 17.83 41.90
CA ARG A 7 -10.63 18.70 40.72
C ARG A 7 -10.71 17.91 39.41
N THR A 8 -11.55 18.37 38.48
CA THR A 8 -11.62 17.82 37.12
C THR A 8 -10.86 18.75 36.18
N LEU A 9 -9.80 18.24 35.57
CA LEU A 9 -9.08 18.95 34.52
C LEU A 9 -9.71 18.64 33.16
N LYS A 10 -10.12 19.67 32.44
CA LYS A 10 -10.64 19.56 31.07
C LYS A 10 -9.54 20.03 30.11
N CYS A 11 -9.09 19.18 29.22
CA CYS A 11 -8.21 19.54 28.14
C CYS A 11 -9.02 19.57 26.82
N LYS A 12 -9.01 20.69 26.10
CA LYS A 12 -9.58 20.81 24.76
C LYS A 12 -8.50 20.44 23.74
N VAL A 13 -8.61 19.27 23.15
CA VAL A 13 -7.74 18.84 22.06
C VAL A 13 -8.38 19.25 20.74
N THR A 14 -7.73 20.14 19.99
CA THR A 14 -8.15 20.50 18.64
C THR A 14 -7.30 19.68 17.66
N VAL A 15 -7.92 18.70 17.00
CA VAL A 15 -7.28 17.93 15.93
C VAL A 15 -7.43 18.69 14.62
N LYS A 16 -6.33 19.21 14.07
CA LYS A 16 -6.32 19.81 12.74
C LYS A 16 -5.99 18.74 11.70
N GLU A 17 -6.80 18.62 10.66
CA GLU A 17 -6.50 17.75 9.53
C GLU A 17 -5.16 18.16 8.87
N PRO A 18 -4.32 17.18 8.49
CA PRO A 18 -3.06 17.48 7.84
C PRO A 18 -3.30 18.08 6.45
N ASN A 19 -2.58 19.13 6.10
CA ASN A 19 -2.58 19.69 4.74
C ASN A 19 -1.96 18.70 3.74
N LYS A 20 -2.10 18.96 2.44
CA LYS A 20 -1.64 18.06 1.36
C LYS A 20 -0.14 17.70 1.47
N SER A 21 0.72 18.68 1.79
CA SER A 21 2.16 18.43 1.96
C SER A 21 2.43 17.50 3.14
N LYS A 22 1.77 17.72 4.27
CA LYS A 22 1.90 16.87 5.46
C LYS A 22 1.39 15.46 5.18
N ARG A 23 0.27 15.31 4.46
CA ARG A 23 -0.24 13.98 4.05
C ARG A 23 0.74 13.24 3.16
N LEU A 24 1.34 13.91 2.17
CA LEU A 24 2.38 13.31 1.32
C LEU A 24 3.59 12.84 2.14
N ASN A 25 4.06 13.67 3.10
CA ASN A 25 5.17 13.29 3.96
C ASN A 25 4.84 12.10 4.87
N LEU A 26 3.61 12.02 5.38
CA LEU A 26 3.14 10.86 6.15
C LEU A 26 3.10 9.61 5.28
N ALA A 27 2.61 9.72 4.04
CA ALA A 27 2.59 8.61 3.09
C ALA A 27 4.01 8.10 2.76
N LYS A 28 4.96 9.02 2.50
CA LYS A 28 6.38 8.67 2.28
C LYS A 28 7.01 7.98 3.49
N LYS A 29 6.73 8.47 4.69
CA LYS A 29 7.22 7.86 5.94
C LYS A 29 6.65 6.45 6.11
N GLU A 30 5.37 6.27 5.84
CA GLU A 30 4.71 4.97 5.92
C GLU A 30 5.24 4.00 4.86
N ALA A 31 5.45 4.44 3.62
CA ALA A 31 6.07 3.62 2.57
C ALA A 31 7.43 3.06 2.99
N LYS A 32 8.30 3.90 3.59
CA LYS A 32 9.60 3.45 4.11
C LYS A 32 9.48 2.40 5.22
N LYS A 33 8.49 2.55 6.12
CA LYS A 33 8.24 1.56 7.18
C LYS A 33 7.76 0.22 6.60
N ILE A 34 6.85 0.27 5.64
CA ILE A 34 6.33 -0.90 4.95
C ILE A 34 7.47 -1.65 4.26
N VAL A 35 8.28 -0.94 3.47
CA VAL A 35 9.44 -1.54 2.79
C VAL A 35 10.39 -2.18 3.81
N LYS A 36 10.74 -1.49 4.89
CA LYS A 36 11.62 -2.04 5.94
C LYS A 36 11.05 -3.30 6.58
N LYS A 37 9.73 -3.41 6.72
CA LYS A 37 9.06 -4.52 7.40
C LYS A 37 8.84 -5.73 6.48
N TYR A 38 8.47 -5.50 5.22
CA TYR A 38 7.98 -6.56 4.34
C TYR A 38 8.92 -6.94 3.21
N VAL A 39 9.91 -6.09 2.87
CA VAL A 39 10.84 -6.35 1.77
C VAL A 39 12.16 -6.84 2.33
N ALA A 40 12.43 -8.13 2.17
CA ALA A 40 13.70 -8.72 2.57
C ALA A 40 14.86 -8.25 1.68
N ALA A 41 16.07 -8.18 2.24
CA ALA A 41 17.24 -7.61 1.57
C ALA A 41 17.70 -8.44 0.36
N ASP A 42 17.45 -9.74 0.36
CA ASP A 42 17.84 -10.70 -0.67
C ASP A 42 16.88 -10.75 -1.88
N LEU A 43 15.78 -10.00 -1.84
CA LEU A 43 14.81 -9.96 -2.93
C LEU A 43 15.34 -9.18 -4.12
N ASN A 44 15.17 -9.73 -5.34
CA ASN A 44 15.43 -9.01 -6.59
C ASN A 44 14.33 -7.95 -6.85
N ALA A 45 14.53 -7.10 -7.86
CA ALA A 45 13.61 -5.99 -8.16
C ALA A 45 12.16 -6.45 -8.45
N LYS A 46 12.00 -7.58 -9.15
CA LYS A 46 10.67 -8.13 -9.48
C LYS A 46 9.96 -8.65 -8.22
N GLU A 47 10.67 -9.35 -7.37
CA GLU A 47 10.15 -9.87 -6.11
C GLU A 47 9.77 -8.75 -5.15
N ARG A 48 10.62 -7.70 -5.04
CA ARG A 48 10.27 -6.51 -4.26
C ARG A 48 8.98 -5.85 -4.77
N ALA A 49 8.88 -5.65 -6.09
CA ALA A 49 7.67 -5.12 -6.71
C ALA A 49 6.43 -5.97 -6.40
N PHE A 50 6.56 -7.29 -6.44
CA PHE A 50 5.46 -8.22 -6.17
C PHE A 50 5.03 -8.21 -4.69
N VAL A 51 5.96 -8.20 -3.76
CA VAL A 51 5.66 -8.08 -2.32
C VAL A 51 4.90 -6.78 -2.02
N LEU A 52 5.29 -5.67 -2.64
CA LEU A 52 4.62 -4.38 -2.46
C LEU A 52 3.23 -4.35 -3.11
N PHE A 53 3.05 -5.02 -4.24
CA PHE A 53 1.75 -5.23 -4.88
C PHE A 53 0.83 -6.00 -3.93
N ARG A 54 1.27 -7.14 -3.42
CA ARG A 54 0.52 -7.94 -2.45
C ARG A 54 0.17 -7.15 -1.20
N TYR A 55 1.14 -6.41 -0.65
CA TYR A 55 0.86 -5.57 0.51
C TYR A 55 -0.34 -4.64 0.28
N LEU A 56 -0.42 -3.96 -0.86
CA LEU A 56 -1.55 -3.07 -1.14
C LEU A 56 -2.86 -3.82 -1.34
N THR A 57 -2.85 -4.95 -2.05
CA THR A 57 -4.07 -5.75 -2.28
C THR A 57 -4.63 -6.34 -0.98
N GLU A 58 -3.77 -6.70 -0.04
CA GLU A 58 -4.16 -7.33 1.24
C GLU A 58 -4.50 -6.31 2.34
N HIS A 59 -3.90 -5.11 2.31
CA HIS A 59 -4.00 -4.15 3.41
C HIS A 59 -4.73 -2.86 3.07
N CYS A 60 -5.26 -2.72 1.87
CA CYS A 60 -5.99 -1.53 1.46
C CYS A 60 -7.34 -1.91 0.84
N SER A 61 -8.42 -1.28 1.32
CA SER A 61 -9.77 -1.48 0.81
C SER A 61 -10.07 -0.57 -0.37
N TRP A 62 -10.96 -0.99 -1.25
CA TRP A 62 -11.44 -0.20 -2.38
C TRP A 62 -12.37 0.93 -1.93
N GLN A 63 -12.24 2.07 -2.59
CA GLN A 63 -13.19 3.16 -2.53
C GLN A 63 -13.83 3.36 -3.90
N LEU A 64 -15.03 2.81 -4.07
CA LEU A 64 -15.70 2.72 -5.37
C LEU A 64 -16.35 4.03 -5.80
N ASN A 65 -16.90 4.81 -4.87
CA ASN A 65 -17.64 6.02 -5.20
C ASN A 65 -16.75 7.27 -5.09
N GLN A 66 -16.18 7.70 -6.23
CA GLN A 66 -15.28 8.85 -6.32
C GLN A 66 -16.00 10.21 -6.14
N SER A 67 -17.30 10.27 -6.35
CA SER A 67 -18.11 11.48 -6.17
C SER A 67 -18.67 11.63 -4.75
N SER A 68 -18.48 10.62 -3.89
CA SER A 68 -19.01 10.65 -2.52
C SER A 68 -18.25 11.63 -1.63
N GLU A 69 -18.98 12.22 -0.68
CA GLU A 69 -18.38 13.03 0.39
C GLU A 69 -17.32 12.25 1.16
N ALA A 70 -17.52 10.95 1.36
CA ALA A 70 -16.55 10.05 1.98
C ALA A 70 -15.23 9.95 1.19
N TYR A 71 -15.28 9.97 -0.16
CA TYR A 71 -14.09 10.01 -0.99
C TYR A 71 -13.30 11.29 -0.79
N GLN A 72 -13.99 12.44 -0.76
CA GLN A 72 -13.36 13.75 -0.54
C GLN A 72 -12.74 13.85 0.87
N LYS A 73 -13.47 13.42 1.90
CA LYS A 73 -12.99 13.40 3.29
C LYS A 73 -11.80 12.47 3.49
N ASN A 74 -11.75 11.33 2.79
CA ASN A 74 -10.70 10.33 2.97
C ASN A 74 -9.52 10.50 2.00
N TYR A 75 -9.51 11.56 1.20
CA TYR A 75 -8.41 11.81 0.24
C TYR A 75 -8.16 10.64 -0.72
N GLY A 76 -9.23 9.97 -1.17
CA GLY A 76 -9.21 8.69 -1.88
C GLY A 76 -8.30 8.60 -3.10
N ASN A 77 -7.94 9.76 -3.69
CA ASN A 77 -7.02 9.90 -4.81
C ASN A 77 -5.55 10.17 -4.40
N GLU A 78 -5.23 10.15 -3.12
CA GLU A 78 -3.87 10.38 -2.62
C GLU A 78 -3.23 9.07 -2.11
N ALA A 79 -1.90 8.98 -2.20
CA ALA A 79 -1.15 7.87 -1.59
C ALA A 79 -1.39 7.74 -0.08
N TYR A 80 -1.69 8.86 0.59
CA TYR A 80 -2.03 8.92 2.01
C TYR A 80 -3.25 8.04 2.33
N ALA A 81 -4.28 8.09 1.49
CA ALA A 81 -5.48 7.28 1.68
C ALA A 81 -5.16 5.78 1.66
N ALA A 82 -4.37 5.31 0.70
CA ALA A 82 -3.99 3.90 0.60
C ALA A 82 -3.03 3.46 1.71
N LEU A 83 -1.97 4.24 1.99
CA LEU A 83 -0.91 3.82 2.91
C LEU A 83 -1.25 4.04 4.38
N VAL A 84 -2.00 5.12 4.70
CA VAL A 84 -2.30 5.52 6.08
C VAL A 84 -3.74 5.20 6.46
N MET A 85 -4.71 5.60 5.61
CA MET A 85 -6.14 5.39 5.88
C MET A 85 -6.64 3.99 5.47
N LYS A 86 -5.84 3.25 4.69
CA LYS A 86 -6.14 1.88 4.21
C LYS A 86 -7.40 1.78 3.36
N LYS A 87 -7.79 2.86 2.69
CA LYS A 87 -8.94 2.90 1.79
C LYS A 87 -8.76 3.96 0.71
N ALA A 88 -8.70 3.55 -0.56
CA ALA A 88 -8.43 4.45 -1.67
C ALA A 88 -9.10 4.02 -2.98
N ALA A 89 -9.17 4.93 -3.95
CA ALA A 89 -9.51 4.65 -5.34
C ALA A 89 -8.25 4.23 -6.14
N CYS A 90 -8.42 3.86 -7.40
CA CYS A 90 -7.32 3.43 -8.28
C CYS A 90 -6.15 4.42 -8.31
N SER A 91 -6.44 5.72 -8.39
CA SER A 91 -5.40 6.77 -8.37
C SER A 91 -4.62 6.84 -7.06
N GLY A 92 -5.27 6.60 -5.91
CA GLY A 92 -4.63 6.50 -4.60
C GLY A 92 -3.73 5.27 -4.49
N TYR A 93 -4.20 4.12 -4.98
CA TYR A 93 -3.40 2.88 -5.09
C TYR A 93 -2.17 3.08 -5.97
N ALA A 94 -2.35 3.64 -7.17
CA ALA A 94 -1.25 3.86 -8.10
C ALA A 94 -0.18 4.80 -7.52
N LYS A 95 -0.58 5.90 -6.87
CA LYS A 95 0.34 6.81 -6.17
C LYS A 95 1.02 6.15 -4.97
N ALA A 96 0.31 5.33 -4.22
CA ALA A 96 0.87 4.57 -3.11
C ALA A 96 1.91 3.56 -3.57
N TYR A 97 1.59 2.81 -4.63
CA TYR A 97 2.50 1.85 -5.21
C TYR A 97 3.78 2.52 -5.76
N THR A 98 3.65 3.71 -6.37
CA THR A 98 4.81 4.52 -6.78
C THR A 98 5.73 4.81 -5.58
N LEU A 99 5.20 5.33 -4.47
CA LEU A 99 6.00 5.63 -3.27
C LEU A 99 6.64 4.38 -2.64
N LEU A 100 5.96 3.25 -2.66
CA LEU A 100 6.50 1.98 -2.19
C LEU A 100 7.66 1.50 -3.05
N CYS A 101 7.50 1.52 -4.38
CA CYS A 101 8.55 1.13 -5.33
C CYS A 101 9.77 2.06 -5.25
N GLU A 102 9.56 3.38 -5.17
CA GLU A 102 10.63 4.36 -4.96
C GLU A 102 11.41 4.06 -3.67
N ALA A 103 10.70 3.80 -2.55
CA ALA A 103 11.33 3.46 -1.28
C ALA A 103 12.10 2.11 -1.31
N ALA A 104 11.72 1.20 -2.20
CA ALA A 104 12.34 -0.12 -2.39
C ALA A 104 13.39 -0.14 -3.52
N ASN A 105 13.71 1.00 -4.13
CA ASN A 105 14.59 1.11 -5.30
C ASN A 105 14.14 0.21 -6.47
N VAL A 106 12.84 0.21 -6.77
CA VAL A 106 12.25 -0.43 -7.94
C VAL A 106 11.84 0.65 -8.93
N PRO A 107 12.37 0.65 -10.17
CA PRO A 107 11.96 1.61 -11.19
C PRO A 107 10.47 1.44 -11.51
N VAL A 108 9.71 2.54 -11.42
CA VAL A 108 8.25 2.53 -11.54
C VAL A 108 7.78 3.75 -12.34
N ARG A 109 6.68 3.59 -13.06
CA ARG A 109 5.94 4.70 -13.66
C ARG A 109 4.45 4.57 -13.40
N HIS A 110 3.79 5.70 -13.19
CA HIS A 110 2.35 5.79 -13.04
C HIS A 110 1.72 5.96 -14.43
N VAL A 111 0.84 5.06 -14.81
CA VAL A 111 0.16 5.05 -16.10
C VAL A 111 -1.23 5.66 -15.95
N ASN A 112 -1.66 6.43 -16.94
CA ASN A 112 -2.90 7.20 -16.93
C ASN A 112 -3.02 8.21 -15.77
N ALA A 113 -1.90 8.72 -15.26
CA ALA A 113 -1.90 9.74 -14.22
C ALA A 113 -2.72 10.97 -14.67
N GLY A 114 -3.68 11.39 -13.83
CA GLY A 114 -4.58 12.50 -14.13
C GLY A 114 -5.78 12.13 -15.00
N SER A 115 -5.90 10.91 -15.51
CA SER A 115 -7.10 10.45 -16.20
C SER A 115 -8.24 10.19 -15.21
N TRP A 116 -9.49 10.47 -15.64
CA TRP A 116 -10.70 10.08 -14.92
C TRP A 116 -11.07 8.61 -15.09
N THR A 117 -10.40 7.92 -16.02
CA THR A 117 -10.50 6.46 -16.19
C THR A 117 -9.59 5.74 -15.21
N HIS A 118 -9.41 4.46 -15.41
CA HIS A 118 -8.58 3.65 -14.54
C HIS A 118 -7.10 4.04 -14.58
N GLN A 119 -6.43 4.01 -13.42
CA GLN A 119 -5.01 4.33 -13.24
C GLN A 119 -4.29 3.12 -12.62
N TRP A 120 -3.08 2.84 -13.13
CA TRP A 120 -2.23 1.73 -12.66
C TRP A 120 -0.75 2.09 -12.73
N ASN A 121 0.12 1.15 -12.50
CA ASN A 121 1.57 1.32 -12.59
C ASN A 121 2.20 0.34 -13.57
N GLU A 122 3.43 0.64 -13.96
CA GLU A 122 4.33 -0.31 -14.54
C GLU A 122 5.68 -0.24 -13.81
N VAL A 123 6.32 -1.41 -13.61
CA VAL A 123 7.66 -1.55 -13.04
C VAL A 123 8.63 -2.05 -14.10
N LYS A 124 9.88 -1.55 -14.06
CA LYS A 124 10.91 -2.00 -15.00
C LYS A 124 11.74 -3.11 -14.38
N VAL A 125 11.68 -4.29 -15.01
CA VAL A 125 12.41 -5.49 -14.59
C VAL A 125 13.12 -6.08 -15.79
N ASN A 126 14.41 -6.32 -15.67
CA ASN A 126 15.24 -6.88 -16.76
C ASN A 126 15.06 -6.12 -18.10
N GLY A 127 15.00 -4.79 -18.02
CA GLY A 127 14.84 -3.93 -19.20
C GLY A 127 13.41 -3.80 -19.74
N LYS A 128 12.44 -4.60 -19.27
CA LYS A 128 11.04 -4.60 -19.72
C LYS A 128 10.12 -3.95 -18.71
N TRP A 129 9.10 -3.24 -19.20
CA TRP A 129 8.02 -2.70 -18.37
C TRP A 129 6.94 -3.76 -18.16
N ILE A 130 6.57 -4.03 -16.91
CA ILE A 130 5.56 -5.01 -16.50
C ILE A 130 4.39 -4.24 -15.86
N LYS A 131 3.16 -4.46 -16.36
CA LYS A 131 1.95 -3.87 -15.78
C LYS A 131 1.72 -4.40 -14.37
N VAL A 132 1.43 -3.49 -13.45
CA VAL A 132 1.02 -3.77 -12.07
C VAL A 132 -0.18 -2.90 -11.73
N ASP A 133 -1.29 -3.54 -11.46
CA ASP A 133 -2.54 -2.90 -11.08
C ASP A 133 -2.97 -3.41 -9.71
N ALA A 134 -2.50 -2.73 -8.66
CA ALA A 134 -2.79 -3.15 -7.29
C ALA A 134 -4.27 -2.93 -6.91
N TYR A 135 -4.96 -1.98 -7.55
CA TYR A 135 -6.41 -1.80 -7.36
C TYR A 135 -7.21 -2.91 -8.04
N GLY A 136 -6.85 -3.28 -9.26
CA GLY A 136 -7.49 -4.36 -10.01
C GLY A 136 -6.96 -5.76 -9.69
N GLY A 137 -6.00 -5.91 -8.78
CA GLY A 137 -5.46 -7.20 -8.37
C GLY A 137 -4.59 -7.89 -9.43
N THR A 138 -3.97 -7.14 -10.36
CA THR A 138 -3.19 -7.73 -11.46
C THR A 138 -1.70 -7.41 -11.35
N PHE A 139 -0.87 -8.46 -11.35
CA PHE A 139 0.57 -8.40 -11.62
C PHE A 139 0.85 -9.23 -12.87
N ALA A 140 1.15 -8.56 -13.99
CA ALA A 140 1.08 -9.17 -15.33
C ALA A 140 2.10 -10.30 -15.59
N ASP A 141 3.23 -10.33 -14.88
CA ASP A 141 4.24 -11.36 -15.06
C ASP A 141 4.84 -11.82 -13.73
N THR A 142 4.39 -12.96 -13.24
CA THR A 142 4.88 -13.61 -12.01
C THR A 142 5.97 -14.65 -12.26
N THR A 143 6.45 -14.81 -13.51
CA THR A 143 7.49 -15.77 -13.86
C THR A 143 8.78 -15.49 -13.09
N GLY A 144 9.37 -16.52 -12.49
CA GLY A 144 10.61 -16.42 -11.71
C GLY A 144 10.45 -15.79 -10.32
N ILE A 145 9.25 -15.44 -9.88
CA ILE A 145 8.99 -15.06 -8.49
C ILE A 145 8.96 -16.32 -7.63
N ARG A 146 9.66 -16.31 -6.50
CA ARG A 146 9.70 -17.42 -5.54
C ARG A 146 8.29 -17.83 -5.12
N ARG A 147 8.04 -19.15 -5.05
CA ARG A 147 6.72 -19.69 -4.67
C ARG A 147 6.24 -19.17 -3.33
N SER A 148 7.15 -19.09 -2.34
CA SER A 148 6.85 -18.56 -1.01
C SER A 148 6.32 -17.11 -0.99
N LEU A 149 6.60 -16.33 -2.02
CA LEU A 149 6.07 -14.97 -2.15
C LEU A 149 4.70 -14.93 -2.86
N ARG A 150 4.29 -16.02 -3.53
CA ARG A 150 3.03 -16.10 -4.29
C ARG A 150 1.87 -16.68 -3.50
N THR A 151 2.15 -17.36 -2.40
CA THR A 151 1.12 -17.88 -1.49
C THR A 151 0.61 -16.77 -0.56
N SER A 152 -0.68 -16.76 -0.22
CA SER A 152 -1.24 -15.85 0.78
C SER A 152 -0.68 -16.17 2.17
N ALA A 153 -0.83 -15.26 3.13
CA ALA A 153 -0.44 -15.53 4.52
C ALA A 153 -1.23 -16.73 5.09
N GLU A 154 -2.51 -16.85 4.72
CA GLU A 154 -3.37 -17.98 5.09
C GLU A 154 -2.88 -19.29 4.47
N ASP A 155 -2.46 -19.27 3.19
CA ASP A 155 -1.87 -20.44 2.53
C ASP A 155 -0.52 -20.83 3.14
N GLN A 156 0.25 -19.84 3.64
CA GLN A 156 1.51 -20.11 4.33
C GLN A 156 1.29 -20.78 5.68
N GLU A 157 0.28 -20.40 6.45
CA GLU A 157 -0.10 -21.08 7.69
C GLU A 157 -0.56 -22.51 7.43
N GLN A 158 -1.36 -22.76 6.41
CA GLN A 158 -1.76 -24.11 6.02
C GLN A 158 -0.59 -24.97 5.55
N LEU A 159 0.37 -24.40 4.81
CA LEU A 159 1.57 -25.10 4.41
C LEU A 159 2.45 -25.48 5.60
N VAL A 160 2.61 -24.60 6.59
CA VAL A 160 3.35 -24.89 7.83
C VAL A 160 2.63 -25.99 8.63
N PHE A 161 1.31 -25.98 8.70
CA PHE A 161 0.52 -27.00 9.38
C PHE A 161 0.66 -28.38 8.71
N HIS A 162 0.67 -28.44 7.38
CA HIS A 162 0.89 -29.71 6.66
C HIS A 162 2.28 -30.29 6.86
N PHE A 163 3.32 -29.45 6.85
CA PHE A 163 4.69 -29.92 7.12
C PHE A 163 4.94 -30.36 8.57
N THR A 164 4.11 -29.93 9.51
CA THR A 164 4.24 -30.28 10.93
C THR A 164 3.52 -31.59 11.26
N ILE A 165 2.57 -32.04 10.45
CA ILE A 165 1.78 -33.27 10.66
C ILE A 165 2.46 -34.50 10.01
N GLU A 166 3.35 -34.30 9.04
CA GLU A 166 4.05 -35.38 8.34
C GLU A 166 5.44 -35.73 8.91
N ARG A 167 5.71 -35.41 10.19
CA ARG A 167 6.95 -35.81 10.88
C ARG A 167 6.63 -36.76 12.05
#